data_47cf797078719a683feab77233cb1154
#
_entry.id   47cf797078719a683feab77233cb1154
#
_cell.length_a   1.000
_cell.length_b   1.000
_cell.length_c   1.000
_cell.angle_alpha   90.00
_cell.angle_beta   90.00
_cell.angle_gamma   90.00
#
_symmetry.space_group_name_H-M   'P 1'
#
loop_
_entity.id
_entity.type
_entity.pdbx_description
1 polymer ?
#
loop_
_entity_poly.entity_id
_entity_poly.type
_entity_poly.pdbx_seq_one_letter_code
_entity_poly.pdbx_strand_id
1 'polypeptide(L)'
;TADLSTTSLDNREGGRLVSEGELRLHTGGLQNSHGQIQSVGDILFDSVWGVVDNVSGLIRSGSASTLNALQFINRHTQNTGQGLEAQTIHITTQDLDNQERSILADRALTVMADRTLSNNDGVLSSGATLSVSGRQLAFSNRDGVVKAGQSVSVDVGQLGGDGKLLSPGDITLKSNTAFSNSGQTIANGNLTLSVNGDVSNTGSLLAGSRLDLNSIRLENTEKGEISAGQTWLNVTDTLLNRGLIDGKYTHLQANTLTNSGTGRIYGDAVGVSAATFNNLEENGVAATLAGRERVDLGVQTLNNRTHSLIYSAGDMHIGGTLDANGTATGKAGVLDNHSATIEAASSLTLSAGQINN
;
A
#
# COMPACT_ATOMS: atom_id res chain seq x y z
N THR A 1 9.04 35.04 -20.50
CA THR A 1 10.00 34.22 -19.71
C THR A 1 10.78 35.18 -18.83
N ALA A 2 10.87 34.87 -17.55
CA ALA A 2 11.79 35.47 -16.61
C ALA A 2 12.86 34.43 -16.23
N ASP A 3 14.13 34.82 -16.26
CA ASP A 3 15.26 33.97 -15.96
C ASP A 3 16.15 34.64 -14.89
N LEU A 4 16.25 34.04 -13.73
CA LEU A 4 17.03 34.51 -12.58
C LEU A 4 18.13 33.52 -12.27
N SER A 5 19.37 34.02 -12.28
CA SER A 5 20.55 33.24 -11.88
C SER A 5 21.24 33.96 -10.72
N THR A 6 21.34 33.26 -9.57
CA THR A 6 21.90 33.83 -8.34
C THR A 6 22.49 32.74 -7.46
N THR A 7 23.38 33.09 -6.55
CA THR A 7 23.89 32.16 -5.54
C THR A 7 22.86 31.86 -4.45
N SER A 8 21.96 32.79 -4.17
CA SER A 8 20.85 32.61 -3.23
C SER A 8 19.70 33.56 -3.56
N LEU A 9 18.49 33.13 -3.32
CA LEU A 9 17.27 33.92 -3.49
C LEU A 9 16.51 33.98 -2.17
N ASP A 10 16.33 35.20 -1.65
CA ASP A 10 15.52 35.46 -0.47
C ASP A 10 14.22 36.16 -0.86
N ASN A 11 13.09 35.43 -0.74
CA ASN A 11 11.74 35.91 -1.04
C ASN A 11 10.82 35.79 0.20
N ARG A 12 11.41 35.88 1.40
CA ARG A 12 10.68 35.76 2.67
C ARG A 12 9.80 37.00 2.99
N GLU A 13 9.07 36.90 4.10
CA GLU A 13 8.33 38.01 4.73
C GLU A 13 7.37 38.75 3.77
N GLY A 14 6.60 37.96 3.01
CA GLY A 14 5.64 38.51 2.04
C GLY A 14 6.26 38.90 0.71
N GLY A 15 7.52 38.53 0.45
CA GLY A 15 8.14 38.68 -0.86
C GLY A 15 7.29 38.05 -1.95
N ARG A 16 7.23 38.71 -3.12
CA ARG A 16 6.43 38.25 -4.28
C ARG A 16 7.26 38.25 -5.53
N LEU A 17 7.42 37.08 -6.13
CA LEU A 17 8.02 36.90 -7.44
C LEU A 17 6.93 36.39 -8.40
N VAL A 18 6.58 37.18 -9.40
CA VAL A 18 5.48 36.88 -10.32
C VAL A 18 5.95 36.97 -11.75
N SER A 19 5.58 36.03 -12.60
CA SER A 19 5.82 36.02 -14.03
C SER A 19 4.52 35.75 -14.79
N GLU A 20 4.25 36.51 -15.86
CA GLU A 20 3.14 36.24 -16.79
C GLU A 20 3.46 35.12 -17.80
N GLY A 21 4.70 34.67 -17.87
CA GLY A 21 5.16 33.58 -18.71
C GLY A 21 5.93 32.57 -17.90
N GLU A 22 6.86 31.86 -18.52
CA GLU A 22 7.76 30.93 -17.84
C GLU A 22 8.68 31.64 -16.84
N LEU A 23 8.93 31.00 -15.70
CA LEU A 23 9.87 31.46 -14.68
C LEU A 23 10.96 30.40 -14.46
N ARG A 24 12.20 30.79 -14.71
CA ARG A 24 13.37 29.94 -14.46
C ARG A 24 14.19 30.52 -13.31
N LEU A 25 14.49 29.68 -12.34
CA LEU A 25 15.25 30.02 -11.14
C LEU A 25 16.46 29.09 -11.00
N HIS A 26 17.65 29.59 -11.35
CA HIS A 26 18.92 28.93 -11.13
C HIS A 26 19.56 29.51 -9.87
N THR A 27 19.49 28.78 -8.77
CA THR A 27 19.94 29.32 -7.48
C THR A 27 20.62 28.26 -6.64
N GLY A 28 21.64 28.64 -5.87
CA GLY A 28 22.25 27.77 -4.86
C GLY A 28 21.36 27.50 -3.65
N GLY A 29 20.26 28.24 -3.48
CA GLY A 29 19.24 28.03 -2.47
C GLY A 29 18.13 29.07 -2.55
N LEU A 30 16.92 28.68 -2.15
CA LEU A 30 15.73 29.53 -2.13
C LEU A 30 15.14 29.56 -0.71
N GLN A 31 14.92 30.77 -0.21
CA GLN A 31 14.15 31.08 1.00
C GLN A 31 12.83 31.71 0.59
N ASN A 32 11.71 30.96 0.67
CA ASN A 32 10.38 31.44 0.34
C ASN A 32 9.41 31.36 1.54
N SER A 33 9.95 31.37 2.76
CA SER A 33 9.12 31.32 3.97
C SER A 33 8.19 32.54 4.05
N HIS A 34 6.87 32.30 4.09
CA HIS A 34 5.81 33.32 3.99
C HIS A 34 5.85 34.15 2.70
N GLY A 35 6.60 33.73 1.69
CA GLY A 35 6.68 34.37 0.38
C GLY A 35 5.76 33.73 -0.65
N GLN A 36 5.68 34.34 -1.82
CA GLN A 36 4.89 33.86 -2.95
C GLN A 36 5.71 33.86 -4.23
N ILE A 37 5.75 32.72 -4.91
CA ILE A 37 6.34 32.58 -6.25
C ILE A 37 5.25 32.07 -7.16
N GLN A 38 4.92 32.82 -8.20
CA GLN A 38 3.82 32.51 -9.11
C GLN A 38 4.21 32.72 -10.57
N SER A 39 3.73 31.86 -11.44
CA SER A 39 3.88 31.98 -12.88
C SER A 39 2.60 31.54 -13.56
N VAL A 40 2.21 32.24 -14.64
CA VAL A 40 1.14 31.77 -15.53
C VAL A 40 1.62 30.59 -16.39
N GLY A 41 2.89 30.60 -16.80
CA GLY A 41 3.55 29.49 -17.49
C GLY A 41 4.23 28.52 -16.52
N ASP A 42 5.24 27.84 -17.03
CA ASP A 42 6.02 26.87 -16.26
C ASP A 42 6.89 27.55 -15.20
N ILE A 43 7.17 26.81 -14.14
CA ILE A 43 8.22 27.15 -13.15
C ILE A 43 9.28 26.06 -13.18
N LEU A 44 10.54 26.47 -13.39
CA LEU A 44 11.70 25.62 -13.26
C LEU A 44 12.59 26.12 -12.13
N PHE A 45 12.71 25.30 -11.09
CA PHE A 45 13.73 25.46 -10.05
C PHE A 45 14.90 24.53 -10.34
N ASP A 46 16.08 25.08 -10.46
CA ASP A 46 17.31 24.34 -10.57
C ASP A 46 18.25 24.75 -9.43
N SER A 47 18.18 23.99 -8.35
CA SER A 47 18.94 24.20 -7.12
C SER A 47 19.53 22.86 -6.63
N VAL A 48 20.16 22.13 -7.56
CA VAL A 48 20.60 20.72 -7.35
C VAL A 48 21.43 20.54 -6.07
N TRP A 49 22.19 21.52 -5.65
CA TRP A 49 23.01 21.47 -4.44
C TRP A 49 22.46 22.32 -3.29
N GLY A 50 21.30 22.91 -3.46
CA GLY A 50 20.72 23.85 -2.51
C GLY A 50 19.44 23.36 -1.85
N VAL A 51 19.02 24.12 -0.87
CA VAL A 51 17.77 23.93 -0.15
C VAL A 51 16.71 24.85 -0.75
N VAL A 52 15.54 24.30 -1.09
CA VAL A 52 14.34 25.08 -1.38
C VAL A 52 13.46 25.05 -0.12
N ASP A 53 13.41 26.17 0.58
CA ASP A 53 12.59 26.38 1.77
C ASP A 53 11.31 27.11 1.41
N ASN A 54 10.16 26.41 1.49
CA ASN A 54 8.82 26.94 1.25
C ASN A 54 7.93 26.86 2.50
N VAL A 55 8.52 27.02 3.67
CA VAL A 55 7.76 27.01 4.94
C VAL A 55 6.75 28.14 4.92
N SER A 56 5.45 27.82 5.05
CA SER A 56 4.37 28.80 5.00
C SER A 56 4.35 29.66 3.73
N GLY A 57 5.07 29.25 2.67
CA GLY A 57 5.13 29.94 1.40
C GLY A 57 4.21 29.32 0.35
N LEU A 58 4.00 30.02 -0.77
CA LEU A 58 3.29 29.53 -1.94
C LEU A 58 4.22 29.47 -3.15
N ILE A 59 4.21 28.32 -3.84
CA ILE A 59 4.76 28.17 -5.17
C ILE A 59 3.61 27.71 -6.07
N ARG A 60 3.24 28.50 -7.08
CA ARG A 60 2.14 28.18 -7.98
C ARG A 60 2.53 28.39 -9.44
N SER A 61 2.37 27.35 -10.25
CA SER A 61 2.49 27.41 -11.70
C SER A 61 1.13 27.20 -12.36
N GLY A 62 0.82 27.97 -13.37
CA GLY A 62 -0.36 27.78 -14.21
C GLY A 62 -0.22 26.62 -15.19
N SER A 63 0.98 26.04 -15.33
CA SER A 63 1.30 24.93 -16.22
C SER A 63 2.12 23.86 -15.47
N ALA A 64 3.39 23.69 -15.76
CA ALA A 64 4.23 22.70 -15.09
C ALA A 64 5.15 23.34 -14.04
N SER A 65 5.39 22.63 -12.94
CA SER A 65 6.43 22.95 -11.96
C SER A 65 7.46 21.83 -11.92
N THR A 66 8.70 22.14 -12.26
CA THR A 66 9.85 21.24 -12.12
C THR A 66 10.78 21.78 -11.04
N LEU A 67 11.03 20.96 -10.02
CA LEU A 67 11.85 21.32 -8.88
C LEU A 67 12.98 20.30 -8.72
N ASN A 68 14.22 20.77 -8.89
CA ASN A 68 15.43 20.01 -8.63
C ASN A 68 16.17 20.67 -7.47
N ALA A 69 16.33 19.96 -6.36
CA ALA A 69 16.96 20.49 -5.15
C ALA A 69 17.67 19.38 -4.36
N LEU A 70 18.66 19.74 -3.54
CA LEU A 70 19.21 18.83 -2.55
C LEU A 70 18.13 18.47 -1.50
N GLN A 71 17.42 19.50 -1.03
CA GLN A 71 16.33 19.34 -0.06
C GLN A 71 15.18 20.28 -0.43
N PHE A 72 13.94 19.76 -0.40
CA PHE A 72 12.73 20.55 -0.50
C PHE A 72 11.96 20.49 0.81
N ILE A 73 11.81 21.67 1.45
CA ILE A 73 11.07 21.82 2.70
C ILE A 73 9.77 22.55 2.39
N ASN A 74 8.65 21.86 2.55
CA ASN A 74 7.29 22.36 2.31
C ASN A 74 6.46 22.11 3.58
N ARG A 75 6.70 22.88 4.63
CA ARG A 75 6.11 22.70 5.98
C ARG A 75 5.13 23.78 6.38
N HIS A 76 4.33 23.45 7.39
CA HIS A 76 3.54 24.36 8.23
C HIS A 76 2.67 25.38 7.53
N THR A 77 1.55 24.93 6.98
CA THR A 77 0.34 25.74 6.93
C THR A 77 -0.86 24.93 6.47
N GLN A 78 -1.95 25.06 7.18
CA GLN A 78 -3.26 24.53 6.79
C GLN A 78 -4.11 25.58 6.08
N ASN A 79 -3.55 26.73 5.70
CA ASN A 79 -4.29 27.80 5.04
C ASN A 79 -4.32 27.61 3.51
N THR A 80 -5.45 27.96 2.89
CA THR A 80 -5.59 28.00 1.44
C THR A 80 -4.59 28.97 0.80
N GLY A 81 -4.02 28.59 -0.34
CA GLY A 81 -3.07 29.43 -1.10
C GLY A 81 -1.63 29.33 -0.60
N GLN A 82 -1.24 28.17 -0.06
CA GLN A 82 0.12 27.88 0.35
C GLN A 82 0.49 26.47 -0.10
N GLY A 83 1.78 26.17 -0.21
CA GLY A 83 2.29 24.89 -0.67
C GLY A 83 2.83 24.94 -2.09
N LEU A 84 2.77 23.83 -2.79
CA LEU A 84 3.16 23.72 -4.19
C LEU A 84 1.95 23.28 -5.01
N GLU A 85 1.60 24.11 -6.01
CA GLU A 85 0.45 23.86 -6.88
C GLU A 85 0.82 24.04 -8.34
N ALA A 86 0.41 23.11 -9.22
CA ALA A 86 0.58 23.21 -10.67
C ALA A 86 -0.34 22.22 -11.41
N GLN A 87 -0.43 22.33 -12.74
CA GLN A 87 -1.09 21.29 -13.53
C GLN A 87 -0.29 19.97 -13.49
N THR A 88 1.02 20.08 -13.66
CA THR A 88 1.94 18.93 -13.56
C THR A 88 3.10 19.30 -12.64
N ILE A 89 3.44 18.43 -11.74
CA ILE A 89 4.54 18.64 -10.80
C ILE A 89 5.57 17.51 -10.93
N HIS A 90 6.83 17.91 -11.07
CA HIS A 90 7.96 17.02 -11.07
C HIS A 90 8.99 17.47 -10.03
N ILE A 91 9.26 16.64 -9.03
CA ILE A 91 10.21 16.91 -7.96
C ILE A 91 11.31 15.87 -8.00
N THR A 92 12.57 16.34 -8.03
CA THR A 92 13.77 15.51 -7.86
C THR A 92 14.56 16.06 -6.68
N THR A 93 14.78 15.25 -5.65
CA THR A 93 15.44 15.71 -4.44
C THR A 93 16.10 14.53 -3.69
N GLN A 94 17.00 14.81 -2.75
CA GLN A 94 17.41 13.78 -1.80
C GLN A 94 16.40 13.66 -0.66
N ASP A 95 15.92 14.80 -0.15
CA ASP A 95 14.98 14.83 0.96
C ASP A 95 13.77 15.73 0.63
N LEU A 96 12.58 15.21 0.84
CA LEU A 96 11.33 15.97 0.76
C LEU A 96 10.64 15.97 2.13
N ASP A 97 10.36 17.17 2.61
CA ASP A 97 9.59 17.36 3.82
C ASP A 97 8.28 18.09 3.48
N ASN A 98 7.17 17.36 3.48
CA ASN A 98 5.82 17.86 3.20
C ASN A 98 4.92 17.72 4.45
N GLN A 99 5.49 17.88 5.65
CA GLN A 99 4.71 17.77 6.89
C GLN A 99 3.71 18.92 7.02
N GLU A 100 2.46 18.58 7.38
CA GLU A 100 1.34 19.52 7.56
C GLU A 100 1.08 20.37 6.31
N ARG A 101 1.34 19.85 5.11
CA ARG A 101 1.33 20.62 3.86
C ARG A 101 0.71 19.88 2.68
N SER A 102 0.51 20.63 1.61
CA SER A 102 -0.05 20.12 0.36
C SER A 102 0.90 20.33 -0.82
N ILE A 103 1.05 19.29 -1.63
CA ILE A 103 1.56 19.32 -3.00
C ILE A 103 0.41 18.85 -3.88
N LEU A 104 -0.11 19.74 -4.70
CA LEU A 104 -1.34 19.54 -5.46
C LEU A 104 -1.08 19.70 -6.96
N ALA A 105 -1.26 18.63 -7.72
CA ALA A 105 -1.19 18.63 -9.16
C ALA A 105 -2.58 18.38 -9.77
N ASP A 106 -2.97 19.16 -10.77
CA ASP A 106 -4.26 18.93 -11.45
C ASP A 106 -4.25 17.65 -12.30
N ARG A 107 -3.08 17.25 -12.83
CA ARG A 107 -2.93 16.11 -13.76
C ARG A 107 -1.98 15.04 -13.26
N ALA A 108 -0.70 15.40 -13.03
CA ALA A 108 0.32 14.45 -12.67
C ALA A 108 1.27 14.99 -11.59
N LEU A 109 1.52 14.18 -10.58
CA LEU A 109 2.54 14.44 -9.55
C LEU A 109 3.58 13.33 -9.61
N THR A 110 4.83 13.70 -9.87
CA THR A 110 5.96 12.78 -9.81
C THR A 110 6.97 13.27 -8.77
N VAL A 111 7.29 12.42 -7.82
CA VAL A 111 8.30 12.67 -6.80
C VAL A 111 9.39 11.60 -6.91
N MET A 112 10.60 12.02 -7.18
CA MET A 112 11.80 11.19 -7.10
C MET A 112 12.64 11.70 -5.93
N ALA A 113 12.78 10.89 -4.88
CA ALA A 113 13.56 11.24 -3.71
C ALA A 113 14.52 10.08 -3.33
N ASP A 114 15.76 10.42 -2.94
CA ASP A 114 16.77 9.39 -2.74
C ASP A 114 16.82 8.86 -1.31
N ARG A 115 16.58 9.71 -0.30
CA ARG A 115 16.77 9.37 1.12
C ARG A 115 15.50 9.39 1.94
N THR A 116 14.82 10.55 2.05
CA THR A 116 13.65 10.70 2.89
C THR A 116 12.51 11.44 2.21
N LEU A 117 11.30 10.98 2.44
CA LEU A 117 10.07 11.70 2.18
C LEU A 117 9.20 11.64 3.42
N SER A 118 8.92 12.79 4.02
CA SER A 118 7.95 12.91 5.10
C SER A 118 6.69 13.60 4.58
N ASN A 119 5.57 12.87 4.58
CA ASN A 119 4.22 13.38 4.30
C ASN A 119 3.33 13.28 5.55
N ASN A 120 3.95 13.41 6.73
CA ASN A 120 3.20 13.30 8.00
C ASN A 120 2.23 14.47 8.13
N ASP A 121 0.95 14.18 8.39
CA ASP A 121 -0.15 15.15 8.39
C ASP A 121 -0.26 15.95 7.06
N GLY A 122 0.47 15.52 6.02
CA GLY A 122 0.56 16.19 4.73
C GLY A 122 -0.34 15.59 3.66
N VAL A 123 -0.43 16.26 2.52
CA VAL A 123 -1.21 15.82 1.36
C VAL A 123 -0.35 15.83 0.10
N LEU A 124 -0.22 14.68 -0.53
CA LEU A 124 0.23 14.54 -1.91
C LEU A 124 -0.99 14.18 -2.76
N SER A 125 -1.36 15.05 -3.68
CA SER A 125 -2.59 14.87 -4.47
C SER A 125 -2.37 15.14 -5.94
N SER A 126 -3.01 14.30 -6.77
CA SER A 126 -3.06 14.50 -8.21
C SER A 126 -4.46 14.24 -8.74
N GLY A 127 -4.89 15.01 -9.75
CA GLY A 127 -6.16 14.77 -10.43
C GLY A 127 -6.16 13.53 -11.33
N ALA A 128 -4.99 13.05 -11.77
CA ALA A 128 -4.89 11.82 -12.55
C ALA A 128 -3.87 10.84 -11.96
N THR A 129 -2.57 11.03 -12.16
CA THR A 129 -1.55 10.07 -11.76
C THR A 129 -0.61 10.63 -10.70
N LEU A 130 -0.28 9.82 -9.71
CA LEU A 130 0.71 10.15 -8.69
C LEU A 130 1.78 9.04 -8.63
N SER A 131 3.04 9.45 -8.70
CA SER A 131 4.17 8.54 -8.59
C SER A 131 5.17 9.04 -7.54
N VAL A 132 5.57 8.17 -6.63
CA VAL A 132 6.67 8.37 -5.69
C VAL A 132 7.69 7.27 -5.90
N SER A 133 8.95 7.63 -6.14
CA SER A 133 9.99 6.66 -6.39
C SER A 133 11.32 7.03 -5.73
N GLY A 134 12.05 6.00 -5.32
CA GLY A 134 13.40 6.09 -4.79
C GLY A 134 13.83 4.77 -4.16
N ARG A 135 14.82 4.12 -4.74
CA ARG A 135 15.22 2.75 -4.35
C ARG A 135 15.60 2.60 -2.88
N GLN A 136 16.17 3.64 -2.27
CA GLN A 136 16.54 3.68 -0.86
C GLN A 136 15.64 4.61 -0.04
N LEU A 137 14.62 5.17 -0.67
CA LEU A 137 13.73 6.15 -0.06
C LEU A 137 13.01 5.57 1.16
N ALA A 138 13.18 6.22 2.30
CA ALA A 138 12.33 6.03 3.47
C ALA A 138 11.15 7.00 3.39
N PHE A 139 9.97 6.47 3.06
CA PHE A 139 8.74 7.24 2.94
C PHE A 139 7.88 7.08 4.20
N SER A 140 7.64 8.18 4.90
CA SER A 140 6.72 8.25 6.06
C SER A 140 5.44 8.97 5.68
N ASN A 141 4.28 8.31 5.89
CA ASN A 141 2.95 8.86 5.63
C ASN A 141 2.05 8.71 6.87
N ARG A 142 2.51 9.19 8.03
CA ARG A 142 1.73 9.15 9.28
C ARG A 142 0.66 10.24 9.25
N ASP A 143 -0.62 9.86 9.49
CA ASP A 143 -1.78 10.74 9.39
C ASP A 143 -1.89 11.50 8.05
N GLY A 144 -0.99 11.22 7.10
CA GLY A 144 -0.93 11.88 5.81
C GLY A 144 -1.86 11.24 4.77
N VAL A 145 -2.07 11.95 3.67
CA VAL A 145 -2.90 11.48 2.54
C VAL A 145 -2.10 11.50 1.24
N VAL A 146 -2.06 10.37 0.57
CA VAL A 146 -1.58 10.23 -0.81
C VAL A 146 -2.76 9.83 -1.67
N LYS A 147 -3.13 10.65 -2.64
CA LYS A 147 -4.30 10.35 -3.48
C LYS A 147 -4.12 10.78 -4.93
N ALA A 148 -4.71 10.01 -5.83
CA ALA A 148 -4.76 10.34 -7.26
C ALA A 148 -6.10 9.95 -7.86
N GLY A 149 -6.54 10.69 -8.89
CA GLY A 149 -7.83 10.47 -9.54
C GLY A 149 -7.87 9.24 -10.45
N GLN A 150 -6.71 8.68 -10.85
CA GLN A 150 -6.65 7.51 -11.73
C GLN A 150 -5.74 6.41 -11.16
N SER A 151 -4.50 6.74 -10.79
CA SER A 151 -3.58 5.74 -10.24
C SER A 151 -2.54 6.32 -9.30
N VAL A 152 -2.17 5.53 -8.29
CA VAL A 152 -1.05 5.80 -7.39
C VAL A 152 0.02 4.72 -7.60
N SER A 153 1.26 5.13 -7.80
CA SER A 153 2.42 4.26 -7.88
C SER A 153 3.46 4.66 -6.84
N VAL A 154 3.84 3.74 -5.97
CA VAL A 154 4.90 3.94 -4.97
C VAL A 154 5.93 2.85 -5.14
N ASP A 155 7.20 3.22 -5.43
CA ASP A 155 8.32 2.28 -5.58
C ASP A 155 9.50 2.79 -4.74
N VAL A 156 9.63 2.28 -3.53
CA VAL A 156 10.49 2.87 -2.49
C VAL A 156 11.30 1.82 -1.74
N GLY A 157 12.29 2.28 -0.99
CA GLY A 157 13.04 1.42 -0.07
C GLY A 157 12.14 0.90 1.05
N GLN A 158 11.42 1.80 1.70
CA GLN A 158 10.51 1.50 2.80
C GLN A 158 9.33 2.47 2.82
N LEU A 159 8.14 1.96 3.08
CA LEU A 159 6.95 2.77 3.35
C LEU A 159 6.38 2.40 4.71
N GLY A 160 6.05 3.41 5.51
CA GLY A 160 5.39 3.25 6.81
C GLY A 160 4.46 4.41 7.16
N GLY A 161 3.61 4.17 8.14
CA GLY A 161 2.65 5.12 8.68
C GLY A 161 1.21 4.59 8.71
N ASP A 162 0.35 5.33 9.36
CA ASP A 162 -1.08 5.09 9.53
C ASP A 162 -1.95 6.01 8.66
N GLY A 163 -1.32 6.68 7.70
CA GLY A 163 -1.99 7.53 6.73
C GLY A 163 -2.76 6.75 5.66
N LYS A 164 -3.20 7.48 4.65
CA LYS A 164 -4.07 6.95 3.58
C LYS A 164 -3.38 6.97 2.23
N LEU A 165 -3.51 5.87 1.48
CA LEU A 165 -3.23 5.79 0.05
C LEU A 165 -4.55 5.49 -0.67
N LEU A 166 -5.01 6.40 -1.53
CA LEU A 166 -6.35 6.33 -2.10
C LEU A 166 -6.32 6.53 -3.61
N SER A 167 -7.01 5.66 -4.36
CA SER A 167 -7.24 5.82 -5.79
C SER A 167 -8.61 5.26 -6.20
N PRO A 168 -9.41 5.98 -7.00
CA PRO A 168 -10.57 5.39 -7.66
C PRO A 168 -10.18 4.39 -8.77
N GLY A 169 -8.94 4.40 -9.23
CA GLY A 169 -8.36 3.39 -10.12
C GLY A 169 -7.42 2.45 -9.37
N ASP A 170 -6.23 2.24 -9.93
CA ASP A 170 -5.27 1.26 -9.41
C ASP A 170 -4.28 1.89 -8.40
N ILE A 171 -3.78 1.05 -7.49
CA ILE A 171 -2.62 1.34 -6.65
C ILE A 171 -1.57 0.25 -6.86
N THR A 172 -0.36 0.66 -7.18
CA THR A 172 0.81 -0.22 -7.21
C THR A 172 1.81 0.23 -6.13
N LEU A 173 2.15 -0.67 -5.22
CA LEU A 173 3.10 -0.42 -4.17
C LEU A 173 4.23 -1.45 -4.23
N LYS A 174 5.46 -0.95 -4.31
CA LYS A 174 6.67 -1.76 -4.19
C LYS A 174 7.52 -1.25 -3.04
N SER A 175 7.96 -2.16 -2.19
CA SER A 175 8.89 -1.86 -1.10
C SER A 175 10.06 -2.84 -1.13
N ASN A 176 11.28 -2.31 -1.06
CA ASN A 176 12.50 -3.13 -1.12
C ASN A 176 12.84 -3.81 0.21
N THR A 177 12.18 -3.43 1.29
CA THR A 177 12.42 -4.03 2.62
C THR A 177 11.12 -4.57 3.21
N ALA A 178 10.43 -3.77 4.01
CA ALA A 178 9.21 -4.17 4.69
C ALA A 178 8.09 -3.16 4.42
N PHE A 179 6.84 -3.58 4.61
CA PHE A 179 5.68 -2.71 4.55
C PHE A 179 4.81 -2.89 5.79
N SER A 180 4.58 -1.81 6.51
CA SER A 180 3.67 -1.78 7.65
C SER A 180 2.49 -0.87 7.34
N ASN A 181 1.30 -1.44 7.26
CA ASN A 181 0.05 -0.71 7.05
C ASN A 181 -0.76 -0.70 8.34
N SER A 182 -0.84 0.44 8.99
CA SER A 182 -1.75 0.69 10.11
C SER A 182 -2.88 1.67 9.77
N GLY A 183 -2.88 2.19 8.53
CA GLY A 183 -3.90 3.08 7.99
C GLY A 183 -4.77 2.41 6.93
N GLN A 184 -4.99 3.12 5.83
CA GLN A 184 -5.87 2.68 4.74
C GLN A 184 -5.16 2.73 3.39
N THR A 185 -5.10 1.61 2.70
CA THR A 185 -4.68 1.54 1.30
C THR A 185 -5.87 1.01 0.50
N ILE A 186 -6.52 1.90 -0.27
CA ILE A 186 -7.81 1.62 -0.93
C ILE A 186 -7.72 1.97 -2.41
N ALA A 187 -7.86 0.97 -3.26
CA ALA A 187 -8.00 1.10 -4.71
C ALA A 187 -9.40 0.63 -5.13
N ASN A 188 -10.16 1.44 -5.89
CA ASN A 188 -11.41 0.93 -6.45
C ASN A 188 -11.16 -0.01 -7.64
N GLY A 189 -10.00 0.09 -8.30
CA GLY A 189 -9.48 -0.86 -9.28
C GLY A 189 -8.70 -1.99 -8.62
N ASN A 190 -7.46 -2.18 -9.09
CA ASN A 190 -6.54 -3.20 -8.58
C ASN A 190 -5.59 -2.61 -7.52
N LEU A 191 -5.26 -3.41 -6.52
CA LEU A 191 -4.20 -3.14 -5.56
C LEU A 191 -3.11 -4.20 -5.71
N THR A 192 -1.94 -3.76 -6.14
CA THR A 192 -0.77 -4.64 -6.30
C THR A 192 0.29 -4.25 -5.28
N LEU A 193 0.67 -5.19 -4.42
CA LEU A 193 1.75 -5.03 -3.45
C LEU A 193 2.87 -6.03 -3.74
N SER A 194 4.08 -5.53 -3.92
CA SER A 194 5.30 -6.33 -4.09
C SER A 194 6.31 -5.90 -3.03
N VAL A 195 6.47 -6.72 -2.01
CA VAL A 195 7.33 -6.40 -0.86
C VAL A 195 8.44 -7.45 -0.76
N ASN A 196 9.69 -7.01 -0.86
CA ASN A 196 10.86 -7.89 -0.75
C ASN A 196 11.20 -8.26 0.71
N GLY A 197 10.24 -8.19 1.60
CA GLY A 197 10.37 -8.46 3.02
C GLY A 197 9.05 -8.83 3.66
N ASP A 198 8.90 -8.41 4.90
CA ASP A 198 7.73 -8.72 5.71
C ASP A 198 6.63 -7.67 5.54
N VAL A 199 5.39 -8.11 5.53
CA VAL A 199 4.19 -7.27 5.56
C VAL A 199 3.49 -7.44 6.90
N SER A 200 3.21 -6.32 7.57
CA SER A 200 2.35 -6.26 8.75
C SER A 200 1.13 -5.38 8.44
N ASN A 201 -0.07 -5.93 8.54
CA ASN A 201 -1.31 -5.22 8.34
C ASN A 201 -2.14 -5.16 9.61
N THR A 202 -2.25 -3.98 10.18
CA THR A 202 -3.14 -3.66 11.31
C THR A 202 -4.28 -2.72 10.90
N GLY A 203 -4.31 -2.29 9.64
CA GLY A 203 -5.31 -1.43 9.02
C GLY A 203 -6.03 -2.11 7.87
N SER A 204 -6.36 -1.37 6.82
CA SER A 204 -7.14 -1.87 5.69
C SER A 204 -6.34 -1.88 4.39
N LEU A 205 -6.32 -3.03 3.71
CA LEU A 205 -5.83 -3.22 2.35
C LEU A 205 -7.04 -3.66 1.50
N LEU A 206 -7.60 -2.73 0.72
CA LEU A 206 -8.86 -2.96 0.02
C LEU A 206 -8.71 -2.70 -1.48
N ALA A 207 -9.30 -3.59 -2.29
CA ALA A 207 -9.42 -3.38 -3.73
C ALA A 207 -10.83 -3.69 -4.22
N GLY A 208 -11.35 -2.88 -5.16
CA GLY A 208 -12.64 -3.14 -5.78
C GLY A 208 -12.60 -4.35 -6.70
N SER A 209 -11.52 -4.51 -7.46
CA SER A 209 -11.36 -5.60 -8.43
C SER A 209 -10.47 -6.71 -7.89
N ARG A 210 -9.17 -6.50 -7.86
CA ARG A 210 -8.20 -7.54 -7.48
C ARG A 210 -7.13 -6.98 -6.56
N LEU A 211 -6.80 -7.75 -5.53
CA LEU A 211 -5.67 -7.52 -4.66
C LEU A 211 -4.65 -8.64 -4.88
N ASP A 212 -3.45 -8.26 -5.31
CA ASP A 212 -2.29 -9.14 -5.41
C ASP A 212 -1.24 -8.70 -4.40
N LEU A 213 -0.91 -9.55 -3.44
CA LEU A 213 0.15 -9.30 -2.47
C LEU A 213 1.22 -10.38 -2.57
N ASN A 214 2.46 -9.95 -2.76
CA ASN A 214 3.64 -10.81 -2.76
C ASN A 214 4.59 -10.35 -1.65
N SER A 215 4.99 -11.26 -0.76
CA SER A 215 5.89 -10.97 0.37
C SER A 215 6.65 -12.22 0.84
N ILE A 216 7.63 -12.02 1.72
CA ILE A 216 8.28 -13.13 2.41
C ILE A 216 7.38 -13.64 3.53
N ARG A 217 6.95 -12.74 4.42
CA ARG A 217 5.99 -13.02 5.49
C ARG A 217 4.84 -12.03 5.45
N LEU A 218 3.69 -12.48 5.90
CA LEU A 218 2.50 -11.64 6.08
C LEU A 218 1.90 -11.90 7.45
N GLU A 219 1.76 -10.86 8.25
CA GLU A 219 0.94 -10.85 9.43
C GLU A 219 -0.25 -9.92 9.24
N ASN A 220 -1.47 -10.48 9.25
CA ASN A 220 -2.72 -9.74 9.29
C ASN A 220 -3.26 -9.83 10.72
N THR A 221 -3.12 -8.75 11.48
CA THR A 221 -3.44 -8.73 12.91
C THR A 221 -4.95 -8.72 13.16
N GLU A 222 -5.40 -8.75 14.41
CA GLU A 222 -6.82 -8.79 14.78
C GLU A 222 -7.66 -7.65 14.18
N LYS A 223 -7.05 -6.49 13.97
CA LYS A 223 -7.69 -5.31 13.36
C LYS A 223 -7.47 -5.22 11.87
N GLY A 224 -6.61 -6.07 11.32
CA GLY A 224 -6.25 -6.05 9.91
C GLY A 224 -7.38 -6.57 9.02
N GLU A 225 -7.64 -5.84 7.95
CA GLU A 225 -8.58 -6.24 6.90
C GLU A 225 -7.86 -6.29 5.55
N ILE A 226 -7.98 -7.40 4.84
CA ILE A 226 -7.51 -7.60 3.47
C ILE A 226 -8.69 -8.10 2.67
N SER A 227 -9.22 -7.29 1.75
CA SER A 227 -10.43 -7.63 1.02
C SER A 227 -10.46 -7.07 -0.39
N ALA A 228 -10.94 -7.88 -1.34
CA ALA A 228 -11.13 -7.48 -2.72
C ALA A 228 -12.21 -8.30 -3.43
N GLY A 229 -12.54 -7.93 -4.67
CA GLY A 229 -13.30 -8.85 -5.54
C GLY A 229 -12.56 -10.17 -5.72
N GLN A 230 -11.24 -10.13 -5.95
CA GLN A 230 -10.35 -11.28 -5.94
C GLN A 230 -9.16 -10.99 -5.03
N THR A 231 -8.93 -11.79 -4.01
CA THR A 231 -7.82 -11.64 -3.06
C THR A 231 -6.79 -12.75 -3.29
N TRP A 232 -5.60 -12.37 -3.73
CA TRP A 232 -4.47 -13.25 -3.97
C TRP A 232 -3.30 -12.89 -3.07
N LEU A 233 -2.97 -13.77 -2.13
CA LEU A 233 -1.84 -13.59 -1.24
C LEU A 233 -0.79 -14.68 -1.49
N ASN A 234 0.37 -14.28 -2.01
CA ASN A 234 1.50 -15.14 -2.32
C ASN A 234 2.62 -14.84 -1.33
N VAL A 235 2.70 -15.64 -0.30
CA VAL A 235 3.68 -15.50 0.79
C VAL A 235 4.68 -16.65 0.70
N THR A 236 5.96 -16.35 0.60
CA THR A 236 6.95 -17.43 0.40
C THR A 236 7.24 -18.24 1.65
N ASP A 237 7.12 -17.64 2.83
CA ASP A 237 7.40 -18.30 4.12
C ASP A 237 6.11 -18.44 4.95
N THR A 238 5.77 -17.46 5.77
CA THR A 238 4.70 -17.57 6.76
C THR A 238 3.61 -16.54 6.56
N LEU A 239 2.36 -17.01 6.46
CA LEU A 239 1.16 -16.18 6.53
C LEU A 239 0.47 -16.44 7.88
N LEU A 240 0.37 -15.40 8.71
CA LEU A 240 -0.34 -15.43 9.97
C LEU A 240 -1.57 -14.51 9.89
N ASN A 241 -2.76 -15.05 10.05
CA ASN A 241 -4.01 -14.31 10.04
C ASN A 241 -4.72 -14.39 11.39
N ARG A 242 -4.93 -13.22 11.99
CA ARG A 242 -5.81 -13.01 13.14
C ARG A 242 -6.96 -12.04 12.83
N GLY A 243 -6.93 -11.41 11.64
CA GLY A 243 -7.91 -10.46 11.14
C GLY A 243 -8.84 -11.06 10.11
N LEU A 244 -9.33 -10.20 9.22
CA LEU A 244 -10.19 -10.59 8.10
C LEU A 244 -9.40 -10.67 6.80
N ILE A 245 -9.55 -11.80 6.09
CA ILE A 245 -9.17 -11.97 4.70
C ILE A 245 -10.43 -12.42 3.96
N ASP A 246 -10.87 -11.64 2.95
CA ASP A 246 -12.11 -11.94 2.23
C ASP A 246 -11.99 -11.61 0.73
N GLY A 247 -12.87 -12.19 -0.07
CA GLY A 247 -13.02 -11.94 -1.50
C GLY A 247 -14.15 -12.79 -2.09
N LYS A 248 -14.57 -12.49 -3.32
CA LYS A 248 -15.38 -13.46 -4.06
C LYS A 248 -14.55 -14.71 -4.34
N TYR A 249 -13.30 -14.50 -4.76
CA TYR A 249 -12.30 -15.55 -4.82
C TYR A 249 -11.12 -15.18 -3.93
N THR A 250 -10.84 -16.01 -2.93
CA THR A 250 -9.73 -15.83 -2.00
C THR A 250 -8.72 -16.96 -2.21
N HIS A 251 -7.53 -16.60 -2.69
CA HIS A 251 -6.43 -17.54 -2.93
C HIS A 251 -5.24 -17.21 -2.03
N LEU A 252 -4.83 -18.18 -1.22
CA LEU A 252 -3.75 -18.03 -0.26
C LEU A 252 -2.66 -19.06 -0.55
N GLN A 253 -1.45 -18.60 -0.74
CA GLN A 253 -0.28 -19.45 -0.89
C GLN A 253 0.76 -19.10 0.17
N ALA A 254 1.26 -20.10 0.90
CA ALA A 254 2.34 -19.93 1.86
C ALA A 254 3.08 -21.27 2.09
N ASN A 255 4.30 -21.21 2.64
CA ASN A 255 4.89 -22.45 3.19
C ASN A 255 4.13 -22.86 4.45
N THR A 256 3.93 -21.91 5.38
CA THR A 256 3.09 -22.14 6.56
C THR A 256 1.99 -21.07 6.60
N LEU A 257 0.74 -21.49 6.57
CA LEU A 257 -0.42 -20.65 6.81
C LEU A 257 -0.98 -20.96 8.19
N THR A 258 -1.13 -19.93 9.01
CA THR A 258 -1.79 -20.04 10.32
C THR A 258 -2.94 -19.05 10.41
N ASN A 259 -4.15 -19.55 10.55
CA ASN A 259 -5.34 -18.79 10.86
C ASN A 259 -5.67 -19.06 12.32
N SER A 260 -5.59 -18.06 13.18
CA SER A 260 -5.76 -18.29 14.62
C SER A 260 -6.63 -17.24 15.30
N GLY A 261 -7.25 -17.63 16.39
CA GLY A 261 -8.01 -16.74 17.24
C GLY A 261 -9.19 -16.06 16.51
N THR A 262 -9.15 -14.74 16.44
CA THR A 262 -10.15 -13.93 15.71
C THR A 262 -10.03 -14.03 14.20
N GLY A 263 -9.06 -14.77 13.67
CA GLY A 263 -8.79 -14.92 12.24
C GLY A 263 -9.99 -15.48 11.46
N ARG A 264 -10.36 -14.78 10.40
CA ARG A 264 -11.45 -15.12 9.48
C ARG A 264 -10.93 -15.10 8.06
N ILE A 265 -11.06 -16.24 7.37
CA ILE A 265 -10.75 -16.37 5.95
C ILE A 265 -12.04 -16.74 5.25
N TYR A 266 -12.54 -15.83 4.39
CA TYR A 266 -13.82 -15.99 3.71
C TYR A 266 -13.68 -15.85 2.20
N GLY A 267 -14.69 -16.35 1.48
CA GLY A 267 -14.86 -16.19 0.04
C GLY A 267 -16.14 -16.85 -0.46
N ASP A 268 -16.52 -16.57 -1.72
CA ASP A 268 -17.45 -17.45 -2.43
C ASP A 268 -16.70 -18.75 -2.74
N ALA A 269 -15.48 -18.64 -3.29
CA ALA A 269 -14.54 -19.74 -3.41
C ALA A 269 -13.23 -19.41 -2.64
N VAL A 270 -12.77 -20.35 -1.82
CA VAL A 270 -11.52 -20.23 -1.05
C VAL A 270 -10.56 -21.34 -1.48
N GLY A 271 -9.36 -20.95 -1.95
CA GLY A 271 -8.27 -21.86 -2.29
C GLY A 271 -7.06 -21.62 -1.36
N VAL A 272 -6.56 -22.68 -0.75
CA VAL A 272 -5.34 -22.64 0.08
C VAL A 272 -4.31 -23.60 -0.49
N SER A 273 -3.10 -23.09 -0.74
CA SER A 273 -1.93 -23.88 -1.11
C SER A 273 -0.84 -23.70 -0.06
N ALA A 274 -0.54 -24.74 0.73
CA ALA A 274 0.47 -24.64 1.79
C ALA A 274 1.13 -25.99 2.08
N ALA A 275 2.39 -25.96 2.55
CA ALA A 275 2.97 -27.15 3.14
C ALA A 275 2.28 -27.48 4.47
N THR A 276 2.02 -26.45 5.30
CA THR A 276 1.27 -26.62 6.55
C THR A 276 0.18 -25.57 6.64
N PHE A 277 -1.05 -25.99 6.89
CA PHE A 277 -2.16 -25.12 7.25
C PHE A 277 -2.63 -25.42 8.67
N ASN A 278 -2.56 -24.41 9.52
CA ASN A 278 -3.03 -24.44 10.90
C ASN A 278 -4.26 -23.54 11.02
N ASN A 279 -5.39 -24.11 11.48
CA ASN A 279 -6.60 -23.38 11.82
C ASN A 279 -6.89 -23.62 13.30
N LEU A 280 -6.58 -22.63 14.14
CA LEU A 280 -6.39 -22.83 15.56
C LEU A 280 -7.23 -21.87 16.42
N GLU A 281 -7.60 -22.34 17.61
CA GLU A 281 -8.03 -21.46 18.68
C GLU A 281 -6.84 -20.69 19.25
N GLU A 282 -7.06 -19.45 19.64
CA GLU A 282 -6.12 -18.62 20.40
C GLU A 282 -6.90 -17.78 21.42
N ASN A 283 -6.49 -17.83 22.68
CA ASN A 283 -7.12 -17.08 23.79
C ASN A 283 -8.64 -17.32 23.94
N GLY A 284 -9.11 -18.54 23.72
CA GLY A 284 -10.53 -18.90 23.84
C GLY A 284 -11.38 -18.53 22.62
N VAL A 285 -10.78 -18.02 21.55
CA VAL A 285 -11.46 -17.70 20.30
C VAL A 285 -10.98 -18.64 19.20
N ALA A 286 -11.91 -19.30 18.51
CA ALA A 286 -11.59 -20.24 17.45
C ALA A 286 -11.59 -19.59 16.07
N ALA A 287 -10.57 -19.90 15.28
CA ALA A 287 -10.46 -19.39 13.91
C ALA A 287 -11.46 -20.06 12.96
N THR A 288 -11.82 -19.36 11.90
CA THR A 288 -12.76 -19.85 10.88
C THR A 288 -12.20 -19.62 9.47
N LEU A 289 -12.29 -20.68 8.64
CA LEU A 289 -12.18 -20.60 7.20
C LEU A 289 -13.51 -21.05 6.61
N ALA A 290 -14.14 -20.22 5.75
CA ALA A 290 -15.44 -20.58 5.17
C ALA A 290 -15.59 -20.10 3.72
N GLY A 291 -16.11 -21.00 2.87
CA GLY A 291 -16.53 -20.72 1.48
C GLY A 291 -18.04 -20.78 1.33
N ARG A 292 -18.62 -19.82 0.60
CA ARG A 292 -20.06 -19.82 0.30
C ARG A 292 -20.42 -20.85 -0.77
N GLU A 293 -19.51 -21.12 -1.69
CA GLU A 293 -19.72 -22.05 -2.80
C GLU A 293 -18.75 -23.21 -2.76
N ARG A 294 -17.45 -22.93 -2.48
CA ARG A 294 -16.40 -23.93 -2.56
C ARG A 294 -15.21 -23.64 -1.63
N VAL A 295 -14.64 -24.69 -1.08
CA VAL A 295 -13.35 -24.67 -0.37
C VAL A 295 -12.43 -25.73 -0.95
N ASP A 296 -11.21 -25.33 -1.36
CA ASP A 296 -10.17 -26.22 -1.87
C ASP A 296 -8.89 -26.05 -1.05
N LEU A 297 -8.45 -27.09 -0.38
CA LEU A 297 -7.23 -27.11 0.43
C LEU A 297 -6.22 -28.07 -0.18
N GLY A 298 -5.19 -27.52 -0.85
CA GLY A 298 -4.03 -28.26 -1.35
C GLY A 298 -2.89 -28.17 -0.34
N VAL A 299 -2.83 -29.09 0.63
CA VAL A 299 -1.94 -28.99 1.78
C VAL A 299 -1.25 -30.32 2.10
N GLN A 300 -0.02 -30.28 2.61
CA GLN A 300 0.65 -31.51 3.05
C GLN A 300 0.28 -31.87 4.49
N THR A 301 0.14 -30.86 5.35
CA THR A 301 -0.33 -31.01 6.74
C THR A 301 -1.46 -30.05 7.01
N LEU A 302 -2.60 -30.55 7.46
CA LEU A 302 -3.71 -29.77 7.96
C LEU A 302 -3.91 -30.01 9.44
N ASN A 303 -3.84 -28.95 10.24
CA ASN A 303 -4.19 -28.96 11.67
C ASN A 303 -5.41 -28.08 11.89
N ASN A 304 -6.57 -28.68 12.11
CA ASN A 304 -7.80 -28.00 12.51
C ASN A 304 -8.10 -28.39 13.95
N ARG A 305 -7.96 -27.48 14.90
CA ARG A 305 -7.95 -27.84 16.32
C ARG A 305 -8.79 -26.92 17.17
N THR A 306 -9.29 -27.47 18.27
CA THR A 306 -9.91 -26.77 19.40
C THR A 306 -10.99 -25.79 18.94
N HIS A 307 -12.18 -26.31 18.60
CA HIS A 307 -13.38 -25.57 18.17
C HIS A 307 -13.24 -24.78 16.86
N SER A 308 -12.08 -24.84 16.18
CA SER A 308 -11.89 -24.15 14.90
C SER A 308 -12.74 -24.79 13.80
N LEU A 309 -13.17 -23.94 12.86
CA LEU A 309 -14.12 -24.33 11.81
C LEU A 309 -13.48 -24.19 10.42
N ILE A 310 -13.60 -25.24 9.61
CA ILE A 310 -13.43 -25.20 8.16
C ILE A 310 -14.78 -25.60 7.55
N TYR A 311 -15.40 -24.67 6.80
CA TYR A 311 -16.76 -24.82 6.33
C TYR A 311 -16.91 -24.49 4.84
N SER A 312 -17.70 -25.25 4.12
CA SER A 312 -18.18 -24.91 2.79
C SER A 312 -19.71 -25.04 2.73
N ALA A 313 -20.39 -23.99 2.29
CA ALA A 313 -21.82 -24.09 2.02
C ALA A 313 -22.12 -24.86 0.70
N GLY A 314 -21.11 -25.15 -0.10
CA GLY A 314 -21.14 -26.03 -1.26
C GLY A 314 -20.17 -27.20 -1.12
N ASP A 315 -19.30 -27.35 -2.11
CA ASP A 315 -18.34 -28.45 -2.16
C ASP A 315 -17.04 -28.13 -1.40
N MET A 316 -16.41 -29.15 -0.87
CA MET A 316 -15.08 -29.07 -0.24
C MET A 316 -14.18 -30.19 -0.73
N HIS A 317 -12.96 -29.83 -1.17
CA HIS A 317 -11.94 -30.78 -1.54
C HIS A 317 -10.67 -30.51 -0.72
N ILE A 318 -10.12 -31.55 -0.13
CA ILE A 318 -8.86 -31.52 0.60
C ILE A 318 -7.92 -32.54 -0.01
N GLY A 319 -6.77 -32.09 -0.50
CA GLY A 319 -5.74 -32.90 -1.14
C GLY A 319 -4.35 -32.35 -0.89
N GLY A 320 -3.35 -32.85 -1.66
CA GLY A 320 -1.95 -32.49 -1.44
C GLY A 320 -1.50 -31.21 -2.15
N THR A 321 -2.21 -30.79 -3.19
CA THR A 321 -1.88 -29.62 -4.03
C THR A 321 -3.14 -29.03 -4.64
N LEU A 322 -3.06 -27.80 -5.13
CA LEU A 322 -4.06 -27.23 -6.03
C LEU A 322 -3.62 -27.40 -7.49
N ASP A 323 -4.55 -27.73 -8.37
CA ASP A 323 -4.32 -27.73 -9.82
C ASP A 323 -4.40 -26.31 -10.41
N ALA A 324 -4.24 -26.20 -11.74
CA ALA A 324 -4.30 -24.91 -12.44
C ALA A 324 -5.68 -24.22 -12.36
N ASN A 325 -6.73 -24.95 -12.03
CA ASN A 325 -8.09 -24.43 -11.83
C ASN A 325 -8.38 -24.08 -10.37
N GLY A 326 -7.39 -24.24 -9.49
CA GLY A 326 -7.54 -24.03 -8.06
C GLY A 326 -8.31 -25.14 -7.35
N THR A 327 -8.46 -26.32 -7.94
CA THR A 327 -9.11 -27.48 -7.32
C THR A 327 -8.08 -28.32 -6.58
N ALA A 328 -8.41 -28.74 -5.36
CA ALA A 328 -7.53 -29.60 -4.59
C ALA A 328 -7.44 -31.00 -5.21
N THR A 329 -6.22 -31.46 -5.43
CA THR A 329 -5.88 -32.75 -6.05
C THR A 329 -4.74 -33.45 -5.31
N GLY A 330 -4.46 -34.68 -5.71
CA GLY A 330 -3.43 -35.46 -5.07
C GLY A 330 -3.81 -35.87 -3.64
N LYS A 331 -2.81 -36.16 -2.83
CA LYS A 331 -2.98 -36.73 -1.49
C LYS A 331 -2.23 -35.90 -0.47
N ALA A 332 -2.92 -35.35 0.52
CA ALA A 332 -2.29 -34.74 1.70
C ALA A 332 -1.51 -35.78 2.50
N GLY A 333 -0.49 -35.35 3.21
CA GLY A 333 0.24 -36.22 4.13
C GLY A 333 -0.61 -36.57 5.34
N VAL A 334 -0.92 -35.56 6.15
CA VAL A 334 -1.68 -35.70 7.41
C VAL A 334 -2.80 -34.68 7.48
N LEU A 335 -3.99 -35.14 7.82
CA LEU A 335 -5.13 -34.34 8.22
C LEU A 335 -5.42 -34.62 9.70
N ASP A 336 -5.26 -33.62 10.56
CA ASP A 336 -5.51 -33.68 11.99
C ASP A 336 -6.66 -32.73 12.36
N ASN A 337 -7.86 -33.30 12.61
CA ASN A 337 -9.06 -32.57 12.99
C ASN A 337 -9.41 -32.91 14.43
N HIS A 338 -8.74 -32.23 15.38
CA HIS A 338 -8.87 -32.58 16.81
C HIS A 338 -9.76 -31.58 17.54
N SER A 339 -10.89 -32.07 18.07
CA SER A 339 -11.89 -31.24 18.78
C SER A 339 -12.32 -30.00 17.96
N ALA A 340 -12.46 -30.17 16.64
CA ALA A 340 -12.75 -29.12 15.68
C ALA A 340 -13.72 -29.63 14.59
N THR A 341 -14.17 -28.73 13.69
CA THR A 341 -15.17 -29.07 12.67
C THR A 341 -14.63 -28.85 11.27
N ILE A 342 -14.80 -29.87 10.41
CA ILE A 342 -14.67 -29.75 8.95
C ILE A 342 -16.03 -30.18 8.37
N GLU A 343 -16.70 -29.27 7.66
CA GLU A 343 -18.06 -29.48 7.18
C GLU A 343 -18.26 -28.94 5.76
N ALA A 344 -18.92 -29.71 4.92
CA ALA A 344 -19.40 -29.27 3.62
C ALA A 344 -20.89 -29.58 3.50
N ALA A 345 -21.69 -28.58 3.06
CA ALA A 345 -23.12 -28.75 2.94
C ALA A 345 -23.53 -29.56 1.71
N SER A 346 -22.67 -29.66 0.67
CA SER A 346 -22.94 -30.44 -0.55
C SER A 346 -22.05 -31.68 -0.58
N SER A 347 -20.80 -31.58 -1.02
CA SER A 347 -19.91 -32.74 -1.07
C SER A 347 -18.59 -32.48 -0.36
N LEU A 348 -18.08 -33.48 0.36
CA LEU A 348 -16.78 -33.47 1.01
C LEU A 348 -15.90 -34.57 0.44
N THR A 349 -14.81 -34.16 -0.23
CA THR A 349 -13.80 -35.05 -0.76
C THR A 349 -12.50 -34.88 0.04
N LEU A 350 -12.07 -35.91 0.73
CA LEU A 350 -10.83 -35.93 1.50
C LEU A 350 -9.86 -36.97 0.92
N SER A 351 -8.64 -36.55 0.61
CA SER A 351 -7.57 -37.45 0.20
C SER A 351 -6.33 -37.18 1.03
N ALA A 352 -6.01 -38.06 1.98
CA ALA A 352 -4.87 -37.93 2.88
C ALA A 352 -4.20 -39.29 3.14
N GLY A 353 -2.92 -39.25 3.49
CA GLY A 353 -2.18 -40.44 3.93
C GLY A 353 -2.65 -40.92 5.30
N GLN A 354 -2.92 -39.96 6.19
CA GLN A 354 -3.43 -40.21 7.52
C GLN A 354 -4.51 -39.18 7.87
N ILE A 355 -5.58 -39.64 8.47
CA ILE A 355 -6.67 -38.81 8.99
C ILE A 355 -6.84 -39.14 10.47
N ASN A 356 -6.68 -38.14 11.32
CA ASN A 356 -6.99 -38.18 12.75
C ASN A 356 -8.20 -37.25 12.98
N ASN A 357 -9.27 -37.83 13.52
CA ASN A 357 -10.50 -37.08 13.77
C ASN A 357 -11.02 -37.35 15.19
#